data_e67c5ddb6977befe41c6b3413a827684
#
_entry.id   e67c5ddb6977befe41c6b3413a827684
#
_cell.length_a   1.000
_cell.length_b   1.000
_cell.length_c   1.000
_cell.angle_alpha   90.00
_cell.angle_beta   90.00
_cell.angle_gamma   90.00
#
_symmetry.space_group_name_H-M   'P 1'
#
loop_
_entity.id
_entity.type
_entity.pdbx_description
1 polymer ?
#
loop_
_entity_poly.entity_id
_entity_poly.type
_entity_poly.pdbx_seq_one_letter_code
_entity_poly.pdbx_strand_id
1 'polypeptide(L)'
;IFPKVYPNGANPGYSPDNRDMDSPWVTLTRRGYDTQHETQINTNLRLTQDLGYFEWSKGLKARALIAFDVKSTQSIQYTVDESTWKPTAVLDPTTGIWLDDANLYDADGNLLLTEQFKGNSSMGVTSDKWVYRTFYFEAALDYRRTFAKKHNVSGLVLFNLRNYTDANDGDLFKTLPYKQQSLS
;
A
#
# COMPACT_ATOMS: atom_id res chain seq x y z
N ILE A 1 10.96 -24.30 -20.79
CA ILE A 1 10.15 -23.29 -21.50
C ILE A 1 8.71 -23.74 -21.37
N PHE A 2 7.85 -22.91 -20.80
CA PHE A 2 6.42 -23.19 -20.70
C PHE A 2 5.71 -22.82 -22.00
N PRO A 3 4.83 -23.67 -22.55
CA PRO A 3 3.86 -23.22 -23.54
C PRO A 3 2.91 -22.20 -22.90
N LYS A 4 2.30 -21.35 -23.69
CA LYS A 4 1.26 -20.42 -23.21
C LYS A 4 0.07 -21.17 -22.63
N VAL A 5 -0.44 -22.11 -23.40
CA VAL A 5 -1.49 -23.07 -23.07
C VAL A 5 -1.21 -24.37 -23.81
N TYR A 6 -1.70 -25.48 -23.32
CA TYR A 6 -1.69 -26.73 -24.06
C TYR A 6 -2.71 -26.72 -25.21
N PRO A 7 -2.59 -27.63 -26.21
CA PRO A 7 -3.50 -27.65 -27.36
C PRO A 7 -4.98 -27.80 -26.98
N ASN A 8 -5.26 -28.44 -25.86
CA ASN A 8 -6.63 -28.59 -25.31
C ASN A 8 -7.11 -27.38 -24.50
N GLY A 9 -6.33 -26.28 -24.43
CA GLY A 9 -6.63 -25.06 -23.67
C GLY A 9 -6.26 -25.11 -22.20
N ALA A 10 -5.69 -26.20 -21.70
CA ALA A 10 -5.28 -26.32 -20.29
C ALA A 10 -4.06 -25.46 -20.00
N ASN A 11 -4.02 -24.90 -18.79
CA ASN A 11 -2.90 -24.06 -18.33
C ASN A 11 -1.70 -24.94 -17.93
N PRO A 12 -0.50 -24.68 -18.45
CA PRO A 12 0.68 -25.42 -18.05
C PRO A 12 1.11 -25.03 -16.64
N GLY A 13 1.33 -26.02 -15.79
CA GLY A 13 2.01 -25.91 -14.51
C GLY A 13 3.26 -26.75 -14.53
N TYR A 14 4.31 -26.32 -13.85
CA TYR A 14 5.51 -27.10 -13.68
C TYR A 14 6.02 -26.99 -12.25
N SER A 15 6.22 -28.11 -11.62
CA SER A 15 6.97 -28.16 -10.37
C SER A 15 7.85 -29.40 -10.36
N PRO A 16 9.19 -29.26 -10.57
CA PRO A 16 10.11 -30.34 -10.31
C PRO A 16 10.19 -30.71 -8.82
N ASP A 17 9.85 -29.76 -7.93
CA ASP A 17 10.05 -29.87 -6.48
C ASP A 17 8.75 -29.68 -5.68
N ASN A 18 7.59 -30.04 -6.21
CA ASN A 18 6.27 -29.76 -5.56
C ASN A 18 5.99 -28.28 -5.30
N ARG A 19 6.61 -27.37 -6.01
CA ARG A 19 6.28 -25.96 -5.96
C ARG A 19 5.27 -25.65 -7.05
N ASP A 20 4.12 -25.12 -6.68
CA ASP A 20 3.11 -24.64 -7.62
C ASP A 20 3.67 -23.43 -8.38
N MET A 21 4.19 -23.68 -9.57
CA MET A 21 4.67 -22.62 -10.46
C MET A 21 3.70 -22.50 -11.64
N ASP A 22 2.96 -21.40 -11.64
CA ASP A 22 2.14 -21.03 -12.78
C ASP A 22 3.03 -20.61 -13.97
N SER A 23 2.52 -20.83 -15.17
CA SER A 23 3.19 -20.26 -16.34
C SER A 23 3.16 -18.73 -16.26
N PRO A 24 4.21 -18.02 -16.71
CA PRO A 24 4.21 -16.54 -16.72
C PRO A 24 3.02 -15.95 -17.47
N TRP A 25 2.50 -16.65 -18.46
CA TRP A 25 1.33 -16.24 -19.22
C TRP A 25 0.07 -16.26 -18.36
N VAL A 26 -0.16 -17.33 -17.60
CA VAL A 26 -1.31 -17.47 -16.69
C VAL A 26 -1.24 -16.39 -15.62
N THR A 27 -0.06 -16.20 -15.02
CA THR A 27 0.16 -15.15 -13.99
C THR A 27 -0.17 -13.76 -14.51
N LEU A 28 0.21 -13.43 -15.74
CA LEU A 28 -0.01 -12.10 -16.32
C LEU A 28 -1.43 -11.87 -16.82
N THR A 29 -2.16 -12.91 -17.21
CA THR A 29 -3.43 -12.74 -17.91
C THR A 29 -4.65 -13.24 -17.17
N ARG A 30 -4.50 -14.13 -16.17
CA ARG A 30 -5.62 -14.83 -15.54
C ARG A 30 -5.63 -14.79 -14.02
N ARG A 31 -4.58 -14.31 -13.36
CA ARG A 31 -4.45 -14.37 -11.90
C ARG A 31 -5.23 -13.29 -11.16
N GLY A 32 -5.87 -12.38 -11.87
CA GLY A 32 -6.63 -11.28 -11.31
C GLY A 32 -5.93 -9.95 -11.43
N TYR A 33 -6.32 -9.01 -10.58
CA TYR A 33 -5.76 -7.64 -10.60
C TYR A 33 -5.87 -7.00 -9.22
N ASP A 34 -5.06 -5.99 -8.99
CA ASP A 34 -5.10 -5.14 -7.80
C ASP A 34 -5.52 -3.71 -8.20
N THR A 35 -6.42 -3.14 -7.42
CA THR A 35 -6.84 -1.75 -7.57
C THR A 35 -6.56 -1.00 -6.30
N GLN A 36 -5.72 0.03 -6.38
CA GLN A 36 -5.38 0.87 -5.26
C GLN A 36 -5.95 2.27 -5.44
N HIS A 37 -6.67 2.74 -4.43
CA HIS A 37 -7.17 4.10 -4.33
C HIS A 37 -6.49 4.80 -3.17
N GLU A 38 -5.84 5.93 -3.46
CA GLU A 38 -5.26 6.79 -2.46
C GLU A 38 -5.97 8.14 -2.45
N THR A 39 -6.44 8.56 -1.28
CA THR A 39 -7.02 9.87 -1.06
C THR A 39 -6.19 10.59 -0.02
N GLN A 40 -5.69 11.77 -0.38
CA GLN A 40 -4.97 12.63 0.53
C GLN A 40 -5.65 13.99 0.61
N ILE A 41 -5.98 14.42 1.83
CA ILE A 41 -6.57 15.72 2.12
C ILE A 41 -5.63 16.47 3.04
N ASN A 42 -5.10 17.58 2.58
CA ASN A 42 -4.27 18.48 3.35
C ASN A 42 -5.02 19.80 3.52
N THR A 43 -5.28 20.17 4.75
CA THR A 43 -5.99 21.40 5.08
C THR A 43 -5.16 22.23 6.05
N ASN A 44 -5.00 23.50 5.76
CA ASN A 44 -4.36 24.43 6.69
C ASN A 44 -5.13 25.74 6.78
N LEU A 45 -5.18 26.28 7.97
CA LEU A 45 -5.74 27.60 8.28
C LEU A 45 -4.69 28.40 9.03
N ARG A 46 -4.33 29.53 8.46
CA ARG A 46 -3.40 30.48 9.11
C ARG A 46 -4.15 31.75 9.45
N LEU A 47 -4.06 32.14 10.71
CA LEU A 47 -4.56 33.39 11.22
C LEU A 47 -3.40 34.28 11.64
N THR A 48 -3.45 35.55 11.32
CA THR A 48 -2.46 36.54 11.76
C THR A 48 -3.20 37.75 12.23
N GLN A 49 -2.92 38.17 13.47
CA GLN A 49 -3.52 39.33 14.10
C GLN A 49 -2.42 40.29 14.53
N ASP A 50 -2.51 41.53 14.12
CA ASP A 50 -1.69 42.60 14.67
C ASP A 50 -2.28 43.02 16.02
N LEU A 51 -1.46 42.97 17.06
CA LEU A 51 -1.83 43.34 18.42
C LEU A 51 -1.33 44.74 18.81
N GLY A 52 -0.79 45.50 17.86
CA GLY A 52 -0.21 46.82 18.06
C GLY A 52 -1.16 47.96 18.42
N TYR A 53 -2.31 47.64 19.01
CA TYR A 53 -3.35 48.64 19.35
C TYR A 53 -2.90 49.67 20.43
N PHE A 54 -2.01 49.29 21.31
CA PHE A 54 -1.52 50.15 22.38
C PHE A 54 -0.05 50.52 22.17
N GLU A 55 0.40 51.60 22.75
CA GLU A 55 1.81 52.03 22.65
C GLU A 55 2.81 50.96 23.11
N TRP A 56 2.49 50.21 24.17
CA TRP A 56 3.35 49.15 24.68
C TRP A 56 3.36 47.92 23.82
N SER A 57 2.28 47.62 23.07
CA SER A 57 2.14 46.44 22.20
C SER A 57 2.51 46.72 20.74
N LYS A 58 2.93 47.95 20.40
CA LYS A 58 3.39 48.28 19.04
C LYS A 58 4.48 47.31 18.60
N GLY A 59 4.26 46.67 17.45
CA GLY A 59 5.19 45.71 16.88
C GLY A 59 4.95 44.26 17.32
N LEU A 60 3.88 44.00 18.11
CA LEU A 60 3.49 42.67 18.51
C LEU A 60 2.48 42.12 17.52
N LYS A 61 2.72 40.87 17.02
CA LYS A 61 1.80 40.10 16.15
C LYS A 61 1.60 38.72 16.72
N ALA A 62 0.36 38.28 16.72
CA ALA A 62 0.00 36.91 17.01
C ALA A 62 -0.25 36.16 15.70
N ARG A 63 0.26 34.94 15.62
CA ARG A 63 0.00 34.00 14.51
C ARG A 63 -0.49 32.70 15.08
N ALA A 64 -1.48 32.10 14.40
CA ALA A 64 -1.93 30.76 14.65
C ALA A 64 -1.99 29.99 13.33
N LEU A 65 -1.54 28.76 13.34
CA LEU A 65 -1.64 27.82 12.23
C LEU A 65 -2.30 26.54 12.74
N ILE A 66 -3.33 26.13 12.07
CA ILE A 66 -3.98 24.82 12.26
C ILE A 66 -3.85 24.07 10.94
N ALA A 67 -3.28 22.87 11.00
CA ALA A 67 -3.23 21.99 9.85
C ALA A 67 -3.83 20.62 10.21
N PHE A 68 -4.55 20.06 9.27
CA PHE A 68 -5.16 18.73 9.39
C PHE A 68 -4.93 17.97 8.09
N ASP A 69 -4.18 16.88 8.20
CA ASP A 69 -3.85 16.02 7.09
C ASP A 69 -4.45 14.64 7.31
N VAL A 70 -5.10 14.12 6.28
CA VAL A 70 -5.62 12.75 6.23
C VAL A 70 -5.09 12.09 4.97
N LYS A 71 -4.51 10.90 5.15
CA LYS A 71 -4.15 10.01 4.06
C LYS A 71 -4.91 8.70 4.25
N SER A 72 -5.74 8.34 3.28
CA SER A 72 -6.47 7.08 3.24
C SER A 72 -6.06 6.31 1.99
N THR A 73 -5.61 5.10 2.17
CA THR A 73 -5.28 4.17 1.08
C THR A 73 -6.19 2.96 1.21
N GLN A 74 -6.82 2.58 0.12
CA GLN A 74 -7.60 1.35 0.01
C GLN A 74 -7.03 0.53 -1.13
N SER A 75 -6.64 -0.72 -0.85
CA SER A 75 -6.26 -1.73 -1.84
C SER A 75 -7.36 -2.78 -1.91
N ILE A 76 -7.80 -3.10 -3.11
CA ILE A 76 -8.76 -4.18 -3.39
C ILE A 76 -8.07 -5.13 -4.35
N GLN A 77 -7.74 -6.30 -3.86
CA GLN A 77 -7.10 -7.35 -4.62
C GLN A 77 -8.13 -8.40 -5.04
N TYR A 78 -8.22 -8.63 -6.34
CA TYR A 78 -9.02 -9.68 -6.94
C TYR A 78 -8.09 -10.80 -7.38
N THR A 79 -8.27 -12.00 -6.83
CA THR A 79 -7.42 -13.15 -7.13
C THR A 79 -8.23 -14.28 -7.71
N VAL A 80 -7.66 -14.93 -8.73
CA VAL A 80 -8.19 -16.17 -9.31
C VAL A 80 -7.05 -17.17 -9.32
N ASP A 81 -7.30 -18.35 -8.79
CA ASP A 81 -6.37 -19.46 -8.83
C ASP A 81 -6.83 -20.43 -9.93
N GLU A 82 -6.12 -20.43 -11.05
CA GLU A 82 -6.42 -21.31 -12.18
C GLU A 82 -5.87 -22.72 -11.95
N SER A 83 -6.61 -23.75 -12.37
CA SER A 83 -6.08 -25.11 -12.40
C SER A 83 -4.89 -25.19 -13.34
N THR A 84 -3.86 -25.89 -12.93
CA THR A 84 -2.66 -26.13 -13.75
C THR A 84 -2.45 -27.61 -14.02
N TRP A 85 -1.90 -27.89 -15.17
CA TRP A 85 -1.74 -29.21 -15.71
C TRP A 85 -0.30 -29.47 -16.15
N LYS A 86 0.13 -30.72 -16.07
CA LYS A 86 1.44 -31.17 -16.56
C LYS A 86 1.24 -32.40 -17.45
N PRO A 87 2.17 -32.66 -18.40
CA PRO A 87 2.18 -33.91 -19.13
C PRO A 87 2.25 -35.08 -18.17
N THR A 88 1.46 -36.11 -18.44
CA THR A 88 1.46 -37.33 -17.65
C THR A 88 2.73 -38.11 -17.99
N ALA A 89 3.70 -38.06 -17.03
CA ALA A 89 4.89 -38.88 -17.17
C ALA A 89 4.56 -40.33 -16.76
N VAL A 90 4.76 -41.26 -17.64
CA VAL A 90 4.58 -42.70 -17.35
C VAL A 90 5.95 -43.34 -17.16
N LEU A 91 6.17 -43.89 -15.97
CA LEU A 91 7.37 -44.70 -15.70
C LEU A 91 7.14 -46.10 -16.25
N ASP A 92 8.05 -46.59 -17.09
CA ASP A 92 8.05 -47.98 -17.49
C ASP A 92 8.34 -48.87 -16.27
N PRO A 93 7.41 -49.70 -15.83
CA PRO A 93 7.57 -50.54 -14.66
C PRO A 93 8.68 -51.59 -14.81
N THR A 94 9.10 -51.90 -16.06
CA THR A 94 10.08 -52.94 -16.36
C THR A 94 11.51 -52.36 -16.37
N THR A 95 11.69 -51.17 -16.89
CA THR A 95 13.00 -50.57 -17.10
C THR A 95 13.30 -49.47 -16.08
N GLY A 96 12.29 -48.95 -15.34
CA GLY A 96 12.45 -47.82 -14.43
C GLY A 96 12.77 -46.50 -15.14
N ILE A 97 12.63 -46.45 -16.46
CA ILE A 97 12.91 -45.27 -17.28
C ILE A 97 11.59 -44.56 -17.61
N TRP A 98 11.58 -43.23 -17.62
CA TRP A 98 10.45 -42.45 -18.07
C TRP A 98 10.23 -42.67 -19.56
N LEU A 99 9.01 -43.10 -19.92
CA LEU A 99 8.70 -43.40 -21.33
C LEU A 99 8.72 -42.12 -22.17
N ASP A 100 9.29 -42.27 -23.36
CA ASP A 100 9.41 -41.27 -24.39
C ASP A 100 8.09 -40.71 -24.88
N ASP A 101 8.11 -39.64 -25.65
CA ASP A 101 6.98 -38.85 -26.16
C ASP A 101 5.84 -39.67 -26.78
N ALA A 102 6.11 -40.88 -27.28
CA ALA A 102 5.10 -41.76 -27.93
C ALA A 102 3.96 -42.18 -26.98
N ASN A 103 4.16 -42.18 -25.67
CA ASN A 103 3.16 -42.56 -24.68
C ASN A 103 2.53 -41.36 -23.97
N LEU A 104 2.87 -40.15 -24.39
CA LEU A 104 2.29 -38.92 -23.88
C LEU A 104 1.00 -38.52 -24.58
N TYR A 105 0.61 -39.29 -25.62
CA TYR A 105 -0.57 -39.00 -26.44
C TYR A 105 -1.55 -40.14 -26.35
N ASP A 106 -2.86 -39.79 -26.37
CA ASP A 106 -3.92 -40.78 -26.50
C ASP A 106 -4.06 -41.32 -27.93
N ALA A 107 -5.00 -42.25 -28.15
CA ALA A 107 -5.25 -42.84 -29.47
C ALA A 107 -5.72 -41.82 -30.52
N ASP A 108 -6.25 -40.68 -30.07
CA ASP A 108 -6.73 -39.58 -30.92
C ASP A 108 -5.66 -38.51 -31.14
N GLY A 109 -4.45 -38.67 -30.57
CA GLY A 109 -3.34 -37.76 -30.71
C GLY A 109 -3.40 -36.56 -29.76
N ASN A 110 -4.19 -36.60 -28.70
CA ASN A 110 -4.21 -35.54 -27.68
C ASN A 110 -3.19 -35.81 -26.59
N LEU A 111 -2.51 -34.78 -26.14
CA LEU A 111 -1.54 -34.85 -25.06
C LEU A 111 -2.24 -35.27 -23.75
N LEU A 112 -1.74 -36.34 -23.13
CA LEU A 112 -2.23 -36.84 -21.85
C LEU A 112 -1.72 -35.88 -20.74
N LEU A 113 -2.64 -35.22 -20.05
CA LEU A 113 -2.37 -34.26 -18.98
C LEU A 113 -2.88 -34.77 -17.64
N THR A 114 -2.11 -34.56 -16.63
CA THR A 114 -2.49 -34.75 -15.22
C THR A 114 -2.67 -33.38 -14.55
N GLU A 115 -3.80 -33.20 -13.87
CA GLU A 115 -4.00 -31.99 -13.05
C GLU A 115 -2.95 -31.97 -11.93
N GLN A 116 -2.16 -30.92 -11.90
CA GLN A 116 -1.13 -30.71 -10.91
C GLN A 116 -1.65 -29.92 -9.72
N PHE A 117 -2.39 -28.86 -10.00
CA PHE A 117 -3.03 -28.01 -9.01
C PHE A 117 -4.49 -27.79 -9.42
N LYS A 118 -5.38 -28.01 -8.48
CA LYS A 118 -6.81 -27.74 -8.66
C LYS A 118 -7.12 -26.33 -8.19
N GLY A 119 -7.32 -25.45 -9.13
CA GLY A 119 -7.66 -24.06 -8.87
C GLY A 119 -9.10 -23.87 -8.40
N ASN A 120 -9.41 -22.64 -8.05
CA ASN A 120 -10.76 -22.18 -7.78
C ASN A 120 -11.13 -21.14 -8.83
N SER A 121 -12.10 -21.45 -9.67
CA SER A 121 -12.58 -20.55 -10.73
C SER A 121 -13.38 -19.36 -10.19
N SER A 122 -13.71 -19.34 -8.89
CA SER A 122 -14.35 -18.19 -8.26
C SER A 122 -13.31 -17.14 -7.91
N MET A 123 -13.63 -15.87 -8.22
CA MET A 123 -12.78 -14.74 -7.88
C MET A 123 -12.80 -14.47 -6.38
N GLY A 124 -11.63 -14.57 -5.75
CA GLY A 124 -11.42 -14.11 -4.38
C GLY A 124 -11.27 -12.60 -4.34
N VAL A 125 -11.76 -11.97 -3.27
CA VAL A 125 -11.63 -10.52 -3.05
C VAL A 125 -11.09 -10.29 -1.66
N THR A 126 -9.96 -9.58 -1.59
CA THR A 126 -9.37 -9.10 -0.34
C THR A 126 -9.31 -7.59 -0.37
N SER A 127 -9.67 -6.94 0.73
CA SER A 127 -9.64 -5.47 0.82
C SER A 127 -8.90 -5.05 2.08
N ASP A 128 -7.90 -4.22 1.89
CA ASP A 128 -7.12 -3.61 2.96
C ASP A 128 -7.29 -2.10 2.95
N LYS A 129 -7.33 -1.50 4.14
CA LYS A 129 -7.46 -0.06 4.32
C LYS A 129 -6.45 0.44 5.32
N TRP A 130 -5.79 1.53 4.96
CA TRP A 130 -4.87 2.23 5.84
C TRP A 130 -5.28 3.70 5.93
N VAL A 131 -5.37 4.22 7.16
CA VAL A 131 -5.76 5.60 7.41
C VAL A 131 -4.79 6.24 8.40
N TYR A 132 -4.15 7.30 7.95
CA TYR A 132 -3.25 8.11 8.77
C TYR A 132 -3.83 9.51 8.92
N ARG A 133 -3.75 10.08 10.12
CA ARG A 133 -4.23 11.43 10.42
C ARG A 133 -3.17 12.18 11.18
N THR A 134 -2.91 13.41 10.76
CA THR A 134 -2.03 14.33 11.48
C THR A 134 -2.80 15.61 11.78
N PHE A 135 -2.83 15.99 13.03
CA PHE A 135 -3.26 17.31 13.47
C PHE A 135 -2.04 18.09 13.92
N TYR A 136 -1.88 19.29 13.40
CA TYR A 136 -0.82 20.22 13.77
C TYR A 136 -1.41 21.55 14.17
N PHE A 137 -0.97 22.06 15.32
CA PHE A 137 -1.30 23.38 15.81
C PHE A 137 -0.01 24.13 16.15
N GLU A 138 0.08 25.37 15.71
CA GLU A 138 1.17 26.27 16.04
C GLU A 138 0.59 27.61 16.48
N ALA A 139 1.12 28.17 17.56
CA ALA A 139 0.85 29.53 17.98
C ALA A 139 2.18 30.25 18.15
N ALA A 140 2.26 31.45 17.62
CA ALA A 140 3.46 32.27 17.70
C ALA A 140 3.12 33.72 18.07
N LEU A 141 3.99 34.31 18.89
CA LEU A 141 3.99 35.73 19.18
C LEU A 141 5.32 36.33 18.65
N ASP A 142 5.19 37.16 17.64
CA ASP A 142 6.29 37.90 17.06
C ASP A 142 6.31 39.33 17.63
N TYR A 143 7.40 39.74 18.15
CA TYR A 143 7.65 41.14 18.58
C TYR A 143 8.77 41.74 17.77
N ARG A 144 8.55 42.91 17.17
CA ARG A 144 9.57 43.64 16.46
C ARG A 144 9.34 45.15 16.61
N ARG A 145 10.27 45.83 17.27
CA ARG A 145 10.16 47.27 17.48
C ARG A 145 11.53 47.98 17.45
N THR A 146 11.54 49.16 16.87
CA THR A 146 12.68 50.04 16.85
C THR A 146 12.45 51.14 17.88
N PHE A 147 13.34 51.25 18.89
CA PHE A 147 13.32 52.27 19.90
C PHE A 147 14.31 53.36 19.55
N ALA A 148 13.93 54.62 19.81
CA ALA A 148 14.77 55.82 19.64
C ALA A 148 15.43 55.89 18.24
N LYS A 149 14.83 55.26 17.20
CA LYS A 149 15.37 55.18 15.84
C LYS A 149 16.77 54.51 15.73
N LYS A 150 17.27 53.92 16.81
CA LYS A 150 18.61 53.32 16.86
C LYS A 150 18.62 51.86 17.34
N HIS A 151 17.69 51.47 18.19
CA HIS A 151 17.70 50.14 18.81
C HIS A 151 16.59 49.28 18.25
N ASN A 152 16.95 48.23 17.53
CA ASN A 152 16.02 47.24 17.00
C ASN A 152 15.94 46.06 17.96
N VAL A 153 14.77 45.82 18.49
CA VAL A 153 14.50 44.67 19.36
C VAL A 153 13.53 43.73 18.63
N SER A 154 13.85 42.45 18.59
CA SER A 154 12.97 41.41 18.06
C SER A 154 12.96 40.21 18.98
N GLY A 155 11.81 39.56 19.07
CA GLY A 155 11.62 38.36 19.86
C GLY A 155 10.54 37.49 19.23
N LEU A 156 10.66 36.22 19.42
CA LEU A 156 9.68 35.21 18.97
C LEU A 156 9.43 34.23 20.11
N VAL A 157 8.16 33.99 20.41
CA VAL A 157 7.74 32.88 21.25
C VAL A 157 6.90 31.97 20.40
N LEU A 158 7.24 30.68 20.34
CA LEU A 158 6.59 29.70 19.51
C LEU A 158 6.16 28.50 20.38
N PHE A 159 4.89 28.12 20.25
CA PHE A 159 4.36 26.88 20.77
C PHE A 159 3.85 26.03 19.62
N ASN A 160 4.18 24.74 19.59
CA ASN A 160 3.59 23.81 18.64
C ASN A 160 3.10 22.51 19.31
N LEU A 161 2.09 21.93 18.70
CA LEU A 161 1.51 20.65 19.06
C LEU A 161 1.31 19.84 17.79
N ARG A 162 1.87 18.65 17.74
CA ARG A 162 1.63 17.66 16.68
C ARG A 162 0.99 16.42 17.28
N ASN A 163 -0.09 15.97 16.66
CA ASN A 163 -0.79 14.76 17.03
C ASN A 163 -0.90 13.87 15.80
N TYR A 164 -0.26 12.72 15.83
CA TYR A 164 -0.29 11.73 14.75
C TYR A 164 -1.07 10.49 15.21
N THR A 165 -1.98 10.02 14.38
CA THR A 165 -2.79 8.83 14.65
C THR A 165 -2.69 7.88 13.47
N ASP A 166 -2.26 6.65 13.75
CA ASP A 166 -2.38 5.51 12.86
C ASP A 166 -3.63 4.73 13.25
N ALA A 167 -4.64 4.72 12.38
CA ALA A 167 -5.93 4.09 12.66
C ALA A 167 -6.04 2.65 12.07
N ASN A 168 -4.91 2.05 11.68
CA ASN A 168 -4.90 0.79 10.94
C ASN A 168 -4.75 -0.43 11.85
N ASP A 169 -4.19 -0.23 13.03
CA ASP A 169 -3.99 -1.31 14.01
C ASP A 169 -5.25 -1.46 14.85
N GLY A 170 -5.85 -2.64 14.87
CA GLY A 170 -6.96 -2.96 15.76
C GLY A 170 -6.57 -2.97 17.26
N ASP A 171 -5.29 -2.74 17.56
CA ASP A 171 -4.77 -2.59 18.90
C ASP A 171 -5.04 -1.16 19.41
N LEU A 172 -5.84 -1.06 20.47
CA LEU A 172 -6.21 0.21 21.09
C LEU A 172 -4.98 1.04 21.51
N PHE A 173 -3.89 0.40 21.93
CA PHE A 173 -2.68 1.09 22.37
C PHE A 173 -1.87 1.66 21.21
N LYS A 174 -1.87 1.01 20.05
CA LYS A 174 -1.19 1.48 18.85
C LYS A 174 -1.96 2.56 18.10
N THR A 175 -3.28 2.61 18.29
CA THR A 175 -4.13 3.68 17.74
C THR A 175 -4.15 4.93 18.60
N LEU A 176 -3.51 4.93 19.77
CA LEU A 176 -3.37 6.14 20.59
C LEU A 176 -2.54 7.19 19.86
N PRO A 177 -3.01 8.46 19.87
CA PRO A 177 -2.30 9.52 19.16
C PRO A 177 -0.92 9.76 19.75
N TYR A 178 0.10 9.75 18.91
CA TYR A 178 1.43 10.21 19.30
C TYR A 178 1.42 11.75 19.41
N LYS A 179 1.67 12.27 20.61
CA LYS A 179 1.68 13.71 20.89
C LYS A 179 3.11 14.22 21.03
N GLN A 180 3.41 15.27 20.31
CA GLN A 180 4.65 16.02 20.47
C GLN A 180 4.33 17.49 20.72
N GLN A 181 4.96 18.07 21.76
CA GLN A 181 4.80 19.48 22.11
C GLN A 181 6.17 20.12 22.27
N SER A 182 6.30 21.35 21.83
CA SER A 182 7.49 22.14 22.11
C SER A 182 7.13 23.62 22.34
N LEU A 183 7.90 24.28 23.18
CA LEU A 183 7.88 25.71 23.40
C LEU A 183 9.31 26.25 23.16
N SER A 184 9.44 27.22 22.31
CA SER A 184 10.70 27.84 21.93
C SER A 184 10.64 29.36 22.04
#